data_470532e8402b2b403e44983651c79df4
#
_entry.id   470532e8402b2b403e44983651c79df4
#
_cell.length_a   1.000
_cell.length_b   1.000
_cell.length_c   1.000
_cell.angle_alpha   90.00
_cell.angle_beta   90.00
_cell.angle_gamma   90.00
#
_symmetry.space_group_name_H-M   'P 1'
#
loop_
_entity.id
_entity.type
_entity.pdbx_description
1 polymer ?
#
loop_
_entity_poly.entity_id
_entity_poly.type
_entity_poly.pdbx_seq_one_letter_code
_entity_poly.pdbx_strand_id
1 'polypeptide(L)'
;MTGPVQFSSHTDRVTRVAAELVNLLTAGQARGRDYQPPSGSRLIDEVSRTLRDAGSRRDVTADEAAGIEAVASVLRDVFVAVGAGDIDMAARTVNQMLTFSGARPELERHDGSGWHLHYTSADRTMVNGWAAGCAASLAAILGGQLYDRLGVCTAPHCDRVYVDISRNGTRRFCSTACQNRVKTAAFRARQAAAGP
;
A
#
# COMPACT_ATOMS: atom_id res chain seq x y z
N MET A 1 10.72 17.25 -20.90
CA MET A 1 10.79 18.06 -19.65
C MET A 1 10.12 17.23 -18.55
N THR A 2 10.90 16.40 -17.86
CA THR A 2 10.40 15.55 -16.77
C THR A 2 10.67 16.27 -15.45
N GLY A 3 9.69 17.06 -15.00
CA GLY A 3 9.65 17.55 -13.63
C GLY A 3 9.53 16.38 -12.64
N PRO A 4 9.85 16.58 -11.34
CA PRO A 4 9.62 15.56 -10.34
C PRO A 4 8.12 15.22 -10.33
N VAL A 5 7.79 13.93 -10.44
CA VAL A 5 6.41 13.46 -10.29
C VAL A 5 6.00 13.78 -8.86
N GLN A 6 5.21 14.83 -8.71
CA GLN A 6 4.53 15.10 -7.45
C GLN A 6 3.14 14.46 -7.56
N PHE A 7 2.97 13.32 -6.91
CA PHE A 7 1.61 12.94 -6.51
C PHE A 7 1.05 14.09 -5.65
N SER A 8 -0.24 14.33 -5.70
CA SER A 8 -0.83 15.21 -4.69
C SER A 8 -0.51 14.63 -3.31
N SER A 9 -0.24 15.45 -2.32
CA SER A 9 0.11 14.99 -0.96
C SER A 9 -0.95 14.02 -0.38
N HIS A 10 -2.19 14.12 -0.86
CA HIS A 10 -3.29 13.24 -0.51
C HIS A 10 -3.15 11.85 -1.17
N THR A 11 -2.89 11.78 -2.49
CA THR A 11 -2.66 10.51 -3.20
C THR A 11 -1.49 9.75 -2.60
N ASP A 12 -0.39 10.41 -2.26
CA ASP A 12 0.78 9.82 -1.60
C ASP A 12 0.43 9.19 -0.26
N ARG A 13 -0.39 9.89 0.53
CA ARG A 13 -0.82 9.41 1.84
C ARG A 13 -1.67 8.16 1.72
N VAL A 14 -2.72 8.20 0.90
CA VAL A 14 -3.66 7.09 0.73
C VAL A 14 -2.98 5.87 0.11
N THR A 15 -2.08 6.06 -0.86
CA THR A 15 -1.33 4.94 -1.44
C THR A 15 -0.40 4.27 -0.42
N ARG A 16 0.22 5.06 0.47
CA ARG A 16 1.00 4.48 1.58
C ARG A 16 0.14 3.67 2.52
N VAL A 17 -1.03 4.18 2.88
CA VAL A 17 -2.00 3.45 3.72
C VAL A 17 -2.40 2.13 3.05
N ALA A 18 -2.64 2.11 1.74
CA ALA A 18 -2.91 0.87 1.02
C ALA A 18 -1.78 -0.16 1.21
N ALA A 19 -0.52 0.25 1.06
CA ALA A 19 0.62 -0.64 1.28
C ALA A 19 0.78 -1.06 2.75
N GLU A 20 0.50 -0.18 3.71
CA GLU A 20 0.53 -0.47 5.15
C GLU A 20 -0.54 -1.49 5.52
N LEU A 21 -1.78 -1.30 5.05
CA LEU A 21 -2.87 -2.25 5.27
C LEU A 21 -2.56 -3.64 4.67
N VAL A 22 -2.05 -3.69 3.45
CA VAL A 22 -1.61 -4.95 2.84
C VAL A 22 -0.55 -5.62 3.71
N ASN A 23 0.47 -4.90 4.14
CA ASN A 23 1.55 -5.45 4.93
C ASN A 23 1.13 -5.88 6.34
N LEU A 24 0.13 -5.24 6.91
CA LEU A 24 -0.42 -5.55 8.23
C LEU A 24 -1.38 -6.75 8.19
N LEU A 25 -2.24 -6.82 7.16
CA LEU A 25 -3.44 -7.66 7.17
C LEU A 25 -3.35 -8.90 6.27
N THR A 26 -2.24 -9.10 5.55
CA THR A 26 -2.08 -10.30 4.72
C THR A 26 -0.98 -11.21 5.27
N ALA A 27 -1.27 -12.51 5.35
CA ALA A 27 -0.27 -13.52 5.72
C ALA A 27 0.84 -13.61 4.67
N GLY A 28 1.97 -14.21 5.02
CA GLY A 28 3.09 -14.44 4.12
C GLY A 28 4.43 -14.34 4.82
N GLN A 29 5.40 -13.65 4.21
CA GLN A 29 6.75 -13.52 4.75
C GLN A 29 7.16 -12.07 4.95
N ALA A 30 7.72 -11.75 6.10
CA ALA A 30 8.21 -10.43 6.43
C ALA A 30 9.62 -10.49 7.04
N ARG A 31 10.57 -9.79 6.43
CA ARG A 31 11.94 -9.65 6.95
C ARG A 31 12.66 -10.98 7.20
N GLY A 32 12.35 -12.01 6.41
CA GLY A 32 12.98 -13.32 6.50
C GLY A 32 12.30 -14.30 7.47
N ARG A 33 11.07 -14.02 7.89
CA ARG A 33 10.28 -14.86 8.79
C ARG A 33 8.84 -14.94 8.31
N ASP A 34 8.16 -16.02 8.67
CA ASP A 34 6.72 -16.12 8.46
C ASP A 34 6.00 -15.01 9.22
N TYR A 35 4.97 -14.49 8.59
CA TYR A 35 4.14 -13.42 9.13
C TYR A 35 2.67 -13.84 9.11
N GLN A 36 2.02 -13.69 10.25
CA GLN A 36 0.58 -13.84 10.39
C GLN A 36 -0.04 -12.49 10.78
N PRO A 37 -1.14 -12.10 10.14
CA PRO A 37 -1.84 -10.88 10.52
C PRO A 37 -2.37 -10.95 11.95
N PRO A 38 -2.59 -9.81 12.60
CA PRO A 38 -3.25 -9.77 13.90
C PRO A 38 -4.69 -10.30 13.79
N SER A 39 -5.23 -10.78 14.90
CA SER A 39 -6.62 -11.26 14.99
C SER A 39 -7.28 -10.78 16.28
N GLY A 40 -8.62 -10.91 16.36
CA GLY A 40 -9.40 -10.50 17.54
C GLY A 40 -9.26 -9.01 17.84
N SER A 41 -9.15 -8.65 19.11
CA SER A 41 -9.01 -7.25 19.55
C SER A 41 -7.78 -6.57 18.96
N ARG A 42 -6.67 -7.31 18.81
CA ARG A 42 -5.46 -6.78 18.20
C ARG A 42 -5.65 -6.35 16.75
N LEU A 43 -6.48 -7.05 15.98
CA LEU A 43 -6.85 -6.63 14.61
C LEU A 43 -7.51 -5.25 14.64
N ILE A 44 -8.50 -5.07 15.52
CA ILE A 44 -9.23 -3.80 15.69
C ILE A 44 -8.28 -2.67 16.06
N ASP A 45 -7.41 -2.88 17.04
CA ASP A 45 -6.45 -1.88 17.53
C ASP A 45 -5.47 -1.46 16.44
N GLU A 46 -4.88 -2.41 15.71
CA GLU A 46 -3.88 -2.13 14.68
C GLU A 46 -4.49 -1.46 13.45
N VAL A 47 -5.68 -1.90 13.00
CA VAL A 47 -6.41 -1.22 11.92
C VAL A 47 -6.80 0.20 12.33
N SER A 48 -7.37 0.36 13.53
CA SER A 48 -7.73 1.69 14.06
C SER A 48 -6.51 2.61 14.11
N ARG A 49 -5.36 2.14 14.59
CA ARG A 49 -4.12 2.91 14.63
C ARG A 49 -3.68 3.34 13.22
N THR A 50 -3.61 2.37 12.28
CA THR A 50 -3.18 2.65 10.91
C THR A 50 -4.08 3.69 10.23
N LEU A 51 -5.39 3.59 10.41
CA LEU A 51 -6.34 4.53 9.81
C LEU A 51 -6.34 5.90 10.51
N ARG A 52 -6.12 5.97 11.83
CA ARG A 52 -5.95 7.25 12.55
C ARG A 52 -4.72 8.00 12.08
N ASP A 53 -3.58 7.31 11.90
CA ASP A 53 -2.35 7.89 11.37
C ASP A 53 -2.56 8.47 9.96
N ALA A 54 -3.57 7.96 9.25
CA ALA A 54 -4.00 8.43 7.94
C ALA A 54 -5.11 9.51 7.98
N GLY A 55 -5.61 9.87 9.17
CA GLY A 55 -6.59 10.92 9.36
C GLY A 55 -8.01 10.45 9.70
N SER A 56 -8.23 9.14 9.97
CA SER A 56 -9.53 8.69 10.50
C SER A 56 -9.80 9.32 11.87
N ARG A 57 -11.04 9.76 12.07
CA ARG A 57 -11.44 10.45 13.32
C ARG A 57 -11.96 9.51 14.40
N ARG A 58 -12.15 8.24 14.10
CA ARG A 58 -12.63 7.23 15.06
C ARG A 58 -11.98 5.87 14.84
N ASP A 59 -12.12 5.03 15.81
CA ASP A 59 -11.74 3.64 15.73
C ASP A 59 -12.72 2.83 14.88
N VAL A 60 -12.26 1.70 14.36
CA VAL A 60 -13.10 0.76 13.61
C VAL A 60 -13.82 -0.20 14.57
N THR A 61 -14.97 -0.69 14.15
CA THR A 61 -15.63 -1.83 14.78
C THR A 61 -14.98 -3.15 14.35
N ALA A 62 -15.37 -4.26 14.96
CA ALA A 62 -14.89 -5.60 14.57
C ALA A 62 -15.26 -5.93 13.11
N ASP A 63 -16.49 -5.63 12.69
CA ASP A 63 -16.95 -5.87 11.32
C ASP A 63 -16.22 -4.97 10.31
N GLU A 64 -15.96 -3.72 10.67
CA GLU A 64 -15.18 -2.80 9.83
C GLU A 64 -13.73 -3.27 9.72
N ALA A 65 -13.11 -3.76 10.80
CA ALA A 65 -11.76 -4.28 10.75
C ALA A 65 -11.66 -5.51 9.83
N ALA A 66 -12.63 -6.43 9.89
CA ALA A 66 -12.74 -7.57 8.98
C ALA A 66 -12.97 -7.12 7.53
N GLY A 67 -13.80 -6.10 7.31
CA GLY A 67 -14.00 -5.51 5.99
C GLY A 67 -12.72 -4.89 5.42
N ILE A 68 -11.94 -4.18 6.23
CA ILE A 68 -10.64 -3.61 5.83
C ILE A 68 -9.62 -4.72 5.53
N GLU A 69 -9.65 -5.84 6.27
CA GLU A 69 -8.81 -7.01 5.97
C GLU A 69 -9.14 -7.59 4.58
N ALA A 70 -10.42 -7.72 4.23
CA ALA A 70 -10.85 -8.14 2.90
C ALA A 70 -10.37 -7.16 1.80
N VAL A 71 -10.49 -5.85 2.04
CA VAL A 71 -9.97 -4.81 1.13
C VAL A 71 -8.45 -4.94 0.96
N ALA A 72 -7.71 -5.17 2.04
CA ALA A 72 -6.26 -5.33 1.98
C ALA A 72 -5.83 -6.55 1.15
N SER A 73 -6.60 -7.65 1.18
CA SER A 73 -6.36 -8.83 0.33
C SER A 73 -6.46 -8.46 -1.16
N VAL A 74 -7.50 -7.75 -1.58
CA VAL A 74 -7.67 -7.31 -2.98
C VAL A 74 -6.60 -6.29 -3.38
N LEU A 75 -6.23 -5.36 -2.47
CA LEU A 75 -5.14 -4.42 -2.71
C LEU A 75 -3.81 -5.15 -2.94
N ARG A 76 -3.56 -6.25 -2.20
CA ARG A 76 -2.36 -7.08 -2.39
C ARG A 76 -2.26 -7.61 -3.82
N ASP A 77 -3.37 -8.07 -4.40
CA ASP A 77 -3.39 -8.59 -5.77
C ASP A 77 -2.92 -7.53 -6.79
N VAL A 78 -3.28 -6.25 -6.58
CA VAL A 78 -2.79 -5.15 -7.41
C VAL A 78 -1.26 -5.04 -7.34
N PHE A 79 -0.67 -5.01 -6.12
CA PHE A 79 0.78 -4.92 -5.96
C PHE A 79 1.51 -6.14 -6.54
N VAL A 80 0.95 -7.33 -6.38
CA VAL A 80 1.53 -8.58 -6.92
C VAL A 80 1.47 -8.57 -8.44
N ALA A 81 0.36 -8.18 -9.05
CA ALA A 81 0.22 -8.06 -10.49
C ALA A 81 1.22 -7.06 -11.08
N VAL A 82 1.35 -5.87 -10.48
CA VAL A 82 2.37 -4.89 -10.88
C VAL A 82 3.77 -5.46 -10.73
N GLY A 83 4.07 -6.12 -9.62
CA GLY A 83 5.37 -6.75 -9.37
C GLY A 83 5.72 -7.86 -10.37
N ALA A 84 4.72 -8.52 -10.94
CA ALA A 84 4.84 -9.52 -12.01
C ALA A 84 4.86 -8.90 -13.43
N GLY A 85 4.66 -7.59 -13.56
CA GLY A 85 4.56 -6.91 -14.85
C GLY A 85 3.19 -7.04 -15.53
N ASP A 86 2.20 -7.64 -14.88
CA ASP A 86 0.81 -7.77 -15.41
C ASP A 86 -0.02 -6.52 -15.05
N ILE A 87 0.25 -5.44 -15.78
CA ILE A 87 -0.42 -4.15 -15.55
C ILE A 87 -1.91 -4.23 -15.92
N ASP A 88 -2.26 -5.07 -16.88
CA ASP A 88 -3.66 -5.27 -17.28
C ASP A 88 -4.47 -5.91 -16.14
N MET A 89 -3.91 -6.91 -15.46
CA MET A 89 -4.54 -7.51 -14.29
C MET A 89 -4.67 -6.48 -13.17
N ALA A 90 -3.61 -5.73 -12.87
CA ALA A 90 -3.66 -4.68 -11.87
C ALA A 90 -4.77 -3.65 -12.17
N ALA A 91 -4.88 -3.20 -13.42
CA ALA A 91 -5.90 -2.25 -13.84
C ALA A 91 -7.32 -2.84 -13.73
N ARG A 92 -7.53 -4.10 -14.14
CA ARG A 92 -8.82 -4.79 -13.96
C ARG A 92 -9.23 -4.86 -12.49
N THR A 93 -8.30 -5.24 -11.61
CA THR A 93 -8.56 -5.34 -10.16
C THR A 93 -8.91 -3.96 -9.58
N VAL A 94 -8.17 -2.92 -9.92
CA VAL A 94 -8.47 -1.55 -9.48
C VAL A 94 -9.85 -1.09 -9.99
N ASN A 95 -10.20 -1.35 -11.24
CA ASN A 95 -11.51 -0.99 -11.79
C ASN A 95 -12.66 -1.73 -11.08
N GLN A 96 -12.47 -3.01 -10.72
CA GLN A 96 -13.43 -3.75 -9.91
C GLN A 96 -13.60 -3.13 -8.53
N MET A 97 -12.51 -2.73 -7.88
CA MET A 97 -12.57 -2.04 -6.59
C MET A 97 -13.30 -0.71 -6.66
N LEU A 98 -13.05 0.11 -7.70
CA LEU A 98 -13.76 1.38 -7.95
C LEU A 98 -15.26 1.15 -8.11
N THR A 99 -15.64 0.15 -8.89
CA THR A 99 -17.05 -0.22 -9.12
C THR A 99 -17.71 -0.70 -7.84
N PHE A 100 -17.07 -1.64 -7.13
CA PHE A 100 -17.62 -2.24 -5.91
C PHE A 100 -17.80 -1.22 -4.79
N SER A 101 -16.81 -0.36 -4.57
CA SER A 101 -16.89 0.70 -3.55
C SER A 101 -17.81 1.87 -3.94
N GLY A 102 -18.26 1.93 -5.20
CA GLY A 102 -19.02 3.07 -5.72
C GLY A 102 -18.25 4.37 -5.59
N ALA A 103 -16.95 4.34 -5.92
CA ALA A 103 -16.04 5.48 -5.76
C ALA A 103 -16.55 6.72 -6.52
N ARG A 104 -16.63 7.84 -5.81
CA ARG A 104 -17.07 9.13 -6.35
C ARG A 104 -16.04 10.21 -6.04
N PRO A 105 -15.62 11.01 -7.02
CA PRO A 105 -14.75 12.16 -6.77
C PRO A 105 -15.53 13.29 -6.10
N GLU A 106 -14.96 13.89 -5.07
CA GLU A 106 -15.47 15.07 -4.38
C GLU A 106 -14.32 16.05 -4.16
N LEU A 107 -14.61 17.36 -4.20
CA LEU A 107 -13.64 18.37 -3.79
C LEU A 107 -13.84 18.65 -2.30
N GLU A 108 -12.80 18.45 -1.52
CA GLU A 108 -12.77 18.72 -0.09
C GLU A 108 -11.67 19.69 0.29
N ARG A 109 -11.91 20.39 1.41
CA ARG A 109 -10.91 21.26 2.06
C ARG A 109 -10.94 21.04 3.55
N HIS A 110 -9.88 20.49 4.10
CA HIS A 110 -9.73 20.26 5.54
C HIS A 110 -8.26 20.46 5.96
N ASP A 111 -8.01 20.53 7.25
CA ASP A 111 -6.68 20.60 7.87
C ASP A 111 -5.79 21.74 7.35
N GLY A 112 -6.38 22.89 6.99
CA GLY A 112 -5.64 24.05 6.47
C GLY A 112 -5.09 23.85 5.05
N SER A 113 -5.39 22.73 4.39
CA SER A 113 -5.03 22.49 3.00
C SER A 113 -5.92 23.27 2.03
N GLY A 114 -5.47 23.48 0.79
CA GLY A 114 -6.32 23.98 -0.30
C GLY A 114 -7.36 22.93 -0.73
N TRP A 115 -8.22 23.31 -1.66
CA TRP A 115 -9.14 22.36 -2.30
C TRP A 115 -8.35 21.23 -2.94
N HIS A 116 -8.73 19.98 -2.65
CA HIS A 116 -8.12 18.79 -3.23
C HIS A 116 -9.18 17.74 -3.54
N LEU A 117 -8.84 16.88 -4.48
CA LEU A 117 -9.70 15.79 -4.88
C LEU A 117 -9.67 14.70 -3.81
N HIS A 118 -10.83 14.35 -3.32
CA HIS A 118 -11.09 13.26 -2.40
C HIS A 118 -11.97 12.20 -3.08
N TYR A 119 -11.92 10.97 -2.64
CA TYR A 119 -12.78 9.92 -3.15
C TYR A 119 -13.56 9.31 -2.00
N THR A 120 -14.88 9.35 -2.13
CA THR A 120 -15.82 8.77 -1.17
C THR A 120 -16.52 7.57 -1.78
N SER A 121 -17.13 6.73 -0.95
CA SER A 121 -18.03 5.67 -1.40
C SER A 121 -19.45 6.16 -1.53
N ALA A 122 -20.24 5.50 -2.38
CA ALA A 122 -21.65 5.84 -2.58
C ALA A 122 -22.48 5.71 -1.28
N ASP A 123 -22.16 4.72 -0.46
CA ASP A 123 -22.85 4.40 0.81
C ASP A 123 -22.24 5.12 2.04
N ARG A 124 -21.12 5.81 1.84
CA ARG A 124 -20.38 6.53 2.89
C ARG A 124 -19.99 5.68 4.11
N THR A 125 -19.89 4.36 3.92
CA THR A 125 -19.36 3.48 4.96
C THR A 125 -17.84 3.63 5.08
N MET A 126 -17.29 3.31 6.27
CA MET A 126 -15.85 3.40 6.49
C MET A 126 -15.08 2.48 5.56
N VAL A 127 -15.49 1.22 5.45
CA VAL A 127 -14.80 0.21 4.63
C VAL A 127 -14.77 0.61 3.16
N ASN A 128 -15.95 0.96 2.59
CA ASN A 128 -16.03 1.35 1.19
C ASN A 128 -15.39 2.71 0.92
N GLY A 129 -15.39 3.64 1.89
CA GLY A 129 -14.67 4.91 1.78
C GLY A 129 -13.15 4.69 1.64
N TRP A 130 -12.56 3.84 2.47
CA TRP A 130 -11.14 3.49 2.35
C TRP A 130 -10.85 2.69 1.08
N ALA A 131 -11.72 1.75 0.70
CA ALA A 131 -11.59 1.02 -0.56
C ALA A 131 -11.61 1.96 -1.77
N ALA A 132 -12.55 2.92 -1.81
CA ALA A 132 -12.66 3.92 -2.86
C ALA A 132 -11.42 4.80 -2.96
N GLY A 133 -10.95 5.33 -1.82
CA GLY A 133 -9.75 6.16 -1.76
C GLY A 133 -8.49 5.41 -2.22
N CYS A 134 -8.27 4.19 -1.72
CA CYS A 134 -7.15 3.35 -2.11
C CYS A 134 -7.20 2.99 -3.61
N ALA A 135 -8.37 2.55 -4.10
CA ALA A 135 -8.54 2.20 -5.51
C ALA A 135 -8.30 3.41 -6.43
N ALA A 136 -8.85 4.58 -6.10
CA ALA A 136 -8.66 5.80 -6.88
C ALA A 136 -7.19 6.27 -6.90
N SER A 137 -6.49 6.16 -5.76
CA SER A 137 -5.06 6.49 -5.68
C SER A 137 -4.22 5.55 -6.54
N LEU A 138 -4.51 4.25 -6.52
CA LEU A 138 -3.84 3.26 -7.38
C LEU A 138 -4.20 3.47 -8.86
N ALA A 139 -5.45 3.81 -9.19
CA ALA A 139 -5.87 4.15 -10.55
C ALA A 139 -5.08 5.34 -11.11
N ALA A 140 -4.88 6.39 -10.29
CA ALA A 140 -4.07 7.54 -10.67
C ALA A 140 -2.60 7.17 -10.95
N ILE A 141 -2.02 6.25 -10.15
CA ILE A 141 -0.66 5.75 -10.36
C ILE A 141 -0.56 4.93 -11.66
N LEU A 142 -1.46 3.98 -11.87
CA LEU A 142 -1.46 3.13 -13.06
C LEU A 142 -1.72 3.96 -14.32
N GLY A 143 -2.73 4.84 -14.31
CA GLY A 143 -3.07 5.72 -15.43
C GLY A 143 -1.99 6.78 -15.74
N GLY A 144 -1.24 7.20 -14.73
CA GLY A 144 -0.08 8.08 -14.85
C GLY A 144 1.20 7.37 -15.33
N GLN A 145 1.14 6.08 -15.65
CA GLN A 145 2.28 5.24 -16.03
C GLN A 145 3.40 5.19 -14.97
N LEU A 146 3.01 5.28 -13.69
CA LEU A 146 3.92 5.28 -12.55
C LEU A 146 3.87 3.94 -11.78
N TYR A 147 3.47 2.89 -12.47
CA TYR A 147 3.36 1.55 -11.91
C TYR A 147 4.70 1.01 -11.38
N ASP A 148 5.84 1.45 -11.92
CA ASP A 148 7.18 1.16 -11.41
C ASP A 148 7.42 1.67 -9.97
N ARG A 149 6.53 2.53 -9.47
CA ARG A 149 6.53 3.02 -8.09
C ARG A 149 5.87 2.05 -7.09
N LEU A 150 5.16 1.05 -7.58
CA LEU A 150 4.55 0.01 -6.78
C LEU A 150 5.38 -1.27 -6.90
N GLY A 151 5.51 -2.04 -5.82
CA GLY A 151 6.24 -3.30 -5.94
C GLY A 151 6.14 -4.19 -4.72
N VAL A 152 6.65 -5.41 -4.91
CA VAL A 152 6.87 -6.41 -3.88
C VAL A 152 8.35 -6.41 -3.49
N CYS A 153 8.65 -6.59 -2.22
CA CYS A 153 10.01 -6.59 -1.68
C CYS A 153 10.87 -7.68 -2.33
N THR A 154 12.03 -7.30 -2.87
CA THR A 154 12.95 -8.25 -3.53
C THR A 154 13.91 -8.95 -2.55
N ALA A 155 13.82 -8.68 -1.24
CA ALA A 155 14.64 -9.36 -0.25
C ALA A 155 14.20 -10.83 -0.10
N PRO A 156 15.12 -11.81 -0.06
CA PRO A 156 14.76 -13.21 0.16
C PRO A 156 13.85 -13.38 1.37
N HIS A 157 12.83 -14.24 1.26
CA HIS A 157 11.86 -14.50 2.30
C HIS A 157 11.17 -13.21 2.82
N CYS A 158 10.71 -12.37 1.86
CA CYS A 158 9.90 -11.19 2.15
C CYS A 158 8.99 -10.89 0.95
N ASP A 159 7.70 -10.90 1.17
CA ASP A 159 6.66 -10.63 0.18
C ASP A 159 5.86 -9.36 0.50
N ARG A 160 6.37 -8.54 1.41
CA ARG A 160 5.74 -7.25 1.76
C ARG A 160 5.81 -6.28 0.60
N VAL A 161 4.77 -5.49 0.45
CA VAL A 161 4.67 -4.52 -0.64
C VAL A 161 5.26 -3.16 -0.25
N TYR A 162 5.54 -2.33 -1.24
CA TYR A 162 6.00 -0.96 -1.02
C TYR A 162 5.48 0.00 -2.08
N VAL A 163 5.48 1.27 -1.72
CA VAL A 163 5.30 2.40 -2.64
C VAL A 163 6.59 3.20 -2.66
N ASP A 164 7.11 3.48 -3.84
CA ASP A 164 8.30 4.31 -4.01
C ASP A 164 7.93 5.76 -4.30
N ILE A 165 7.94 6.57 -3.25
CA ILE A 165 7.74 8.02 -3.33
C ILE A 165 9.07 8.78 -3.48
N SER A 166 10.19 8.08 -3.62
CA SER A 166 11.49 8.74 -3.81
C SER A 166 11.59 9.41 -5.17
N ARG A 167 12.41 10.46 -5.25
CA ARG A 167 12.63 11.21 -6.48
C ARG A 167 13.06 10.29 -7.64
N ASN A 168 13.91 9.32 -7.36
CA ASN A 168 14.58 8.53 -8.39
C ASN A 168 13.89 7.19 -8.73
N GLY A 169 12.82 6.78 -8.00
CA GLY A 169 12.11 5.53 -8.27
C GLY A 169 12.98 4.26 -8.16
N THR A 170 13.88 4.22 -7.21
CA THR A 170 14.87 3.13 -7.10
C THR A 170 14.62 2.17 -5.95
N ARG A 171 13.50 2.30 -5.27
CA ARG A 171 13.16 1.44 -4.14
C ARG A 171 12.90 0.01 -4.60
N ARG A 172 13.52 -0.95 -3.89
CA ARG A 172 13.36 -2.39 -4.13
C ARG A 172 12.94 -3.16 -2.88
N PHE A 173 12.93 -2.50 -1.73
CA PHE A 173 12.69 -3.13 -0.45
C PHE A 173 11.57 -2.44 0.30
N CYS A 174 10.73 -3.21 0.98
CA CYS A 174 9.65 -2.68 1.80
C CYS A 174 10.16 -1.83 2.98
N SER A 175 11.37 -2.12 3.46
CA SER A 175 11.95 -1.42 4.62
C SER A 175 13.48 -1.38 4.57
N THR A 176 14.09 -0.46 5.34
CA THR A 176 15.54 -0.42 5.60
C THR A 176 16.08 -1.72 6.21
N ALA A 177 15.28 -2.40 7.02
CA ALA A 177 15.65 -3.70 7.59
C ALA A 177 15.88 -4.76 6.51
N CYS A 178 15.03 -4.83 5.48
CA CYS A 178 15.21 -5.73 4.34
C CYS A 178 16.44 -5.32 3.50
N GLN A 179 16.62 -4.03 3.24
CA GLN A 179 17.80 -3.53 2.53
C GLN A 179 19.10 -3.89 3.25
N ASN A 180 19.17 -3.68 4.56
CA ASN A 180 20.35 -3.98 5.36
C ASN A 180 20.61 -5.50 5.42
N ARG A 181 19.56 -6.32 5.51
CA ARG A 181 19.67 -7.78 5.48
C ARG A 181 20.32 -8.27 4.19
N VAL A 182 19.90 -7.74 3.04
CA VAL A 182 20.50 -8.09 1.74
C VAL A 182 21.95 -7.61 1.63
N LYS A 183 22.24 -6.36 2.04
CA LYS A 183 23.60 -5.83 2.06
C LYS A 183 24.55 -6.66 2.93
N THR A 184 24.10 -7.04 4.13
CA THR A 184 24.89 -7.87 5.06
C THR A 184 25.14 -9.26 4.49
N ALA A 185 24.14 -9.89 3.88
CA ALA A 185 24.30 -11.21 3.24
C ALA A 185 25.31 -11.15 2.08
N ALA A 186 25.22 -10.13 1.22
CA ALA A 186 26.16 -9.91 0.12
C ALA A 186 27.59 -9.63 0.61
N PHE A 187 27.74 -8.89 1.70
CA PHE A 187 29.04 -8.64 2.33
C PHE A 187 29.66 -9.95 2.85
N ARG A 188 28.91 -10.74 3.61
CA ARG A 188 29.38 -12.04 4.14
C ARG A 188 29.76 -13.01 3.02
N ALA A 189 28.98 -13.07 1.93
CA ALA A 189 29.29 -13.91 0.79
C ALA A 189 30.62 -13.51 0.11
N ARG A 190 30.89 -12.20 -0.04
CA ARG A 190 32.18 -11.72 -0.57
C ARG A 190 33.36 -12.06 0.35
N GLN A 191 33.19 -11.93 1.66
CA GLN A 191 34.23 -12.29 2.64
C GLN A 191 34.55 -13.79 2.57
N ALA A 192 33.53 -14.65 2.48
CA ALA A 192 33.71 -16.09 2.35
C ALA A 192 34.42 -16.51 1.03
N ALA A 193 34.14 -15.75 -0.05
CA ALA A 193 34.80 -16.00 -1.36
C ALA A 193 36.25 -15.48 -1.46
N ALA A 194 36.62 -14.52 -0.58
CA ALA A 194 37.98 -13.95 -0.57
C ALA A 194 39.03 -14.83 0.15
N GLY A 195 38.57 -15.89 0.87
CA GLY A 195 39.45 -16.85 1.57
C GLY A 195 40.31 -16.21 2.68
N PRO A 196 40.99 -17.01 3.51
CA PRO A 196 42.05 -16.51 4.37
C PRO A 196 43.31 -16.18 3.54
#